data_60a262815aa3fcf1b209428953408739
#
_entry.id   60a262815aa3fcf1b209428953408739
#
_cell.length_a   1.000
_cell.length_b   1.000
_cell.length_c   1.000
_cell.angle_alpha   90.00
_cell.angle_beta   90.00
_cell.angle_gamma   90.00
#
_symmetry.space_group_name_H-M   'P 1'
#
loop_
_entity.id
_entity.type
_entity.pdbx_description
1 polymer ?
#
loop_
_entity_poly.entity_id
_entity_poly.type
_entity_poly.pdbx_seq_one_letter_code
_entity_poly.pdbx_strand_id
1 'polypeptide(L)'
;EPQGPTDDELYPDDGYDGDMPTVSGERKEGVYTFLLVGTDKGDGNTDTIMVASYDTVNQNVSIMSIPRDTMINASWDIKKINSVYSRYNDGIGALKKQVKTLVGFAPDFYVKVDLTMFVELVELVGGVEFYVPQDMNYDDPWQDLHIHLKEGLQVLDGEKAMELVRFRRYAEGDIKRVEVQQNFMKALIKECLSLEHWGKIK
;
A
#
# COMPACT_ATOMS: atom_id res chain seq x y z
N GLU A 1 -6.12 21.96 16.85
CA GLU A 1 -5.91 20.89 15.85
C GLU A 1 -4.62 21.20 15.12
N PRO A 2 -3.69 20.25 14.96
CA PRO A 2 -2.51 20.46 14.17
C PRO A 2 -2.94 20.69 12.73
N GLN A 3 -2.61 21.84 12.18
CA GLN A 3 -2.83 22.13 10.76
C GLN A 3 -1.94 21.22 9.93
N GLY A 4 -2.51 20.54 8.94
CA GLY A 4 -1.74 19.83 7.92
C GLY A 4 -0.86 20.81 7.14
N PRO A 5 0.10 20.29 6.36
CA PRO A 5 0.99 21.13 5.57
C PRO A 5 0.21 22.05 4.65
N THR A 6 0.67 23.28 4.51
CA THR A 6 0.11 24.24 3.56
C THR A 6 0.42 23.81 2.12
N ASP A 7 -0.35 24.30 1.17
CA ASP A 7 -0.06 24.01 -0.23
C ASP A 7 1.32 24.52 -0.65
N ASP A 8 1.78 25.65 -0.12
CA ASP A 8 3.13 26.19 -0.37
C ASP A 8 4.26 25.31 0.21
N GLU A 9 4.01 24.60 1.32
CA GLU A 9 4.97 23.65 1.88
C GLU A 9 5.04 22.34 1.09
N LEU A 10 3.93 21.93 0.49
CA LEU A 10 3.86 20.72 -0.34
C LEU A 10 4.29 20.98 -1.78
N TYR A 11 4.06 22.20 -2.27
CA TYR A 11 4.36 22.61 -3.64
C TYR A 11 5.12 23.94 -3.60
N PRO A 12 6.41 23.94 -3.15
CA PRO A 12 7.21 25.14 -3.23
C PRO A 12 7.27 25.60 -4.69
N ASP A 13 7.17 26.89 -4.89
CA ASP A 13 7.33 27.49 -6.21
C ASP A 13 8.74 27.17 -6.74
N ASP A 14 8.82 26.22 -7.64
CA ASP A 14 10.06 25.77 -8.30
C ASP A 14 10.27 26.49 -9.63
N GLY A 15 9.43 27.48 -9.94
CA GLY A 15 9.44 28.21 -11.20
C GLY A 15 8.89 27.39 -12.38
N TYR A 16 8.24 26.26 -12.12
CA TYR A 16 7.54 25.49 -13.15
C TYR A 16 6.17 26.10 -13.43
N ASP A 17 6.07 26.82 -14.55
CA ASP A 17 4.86 27.53 -15.02
C ASP A 17 3.91 26.60 -15.83
N GLY A 18 4.09 25.30 -15.72
CA GLY A 18 3.29 24.30 -16.40
C GLY A 18 2.01 23.98 -15.63
N ASP A 19 0.87 23.99 -16.31
CA ASP A 19 -0.39 23.49 -15.77
C ASP A 19 -0.20 22.06 -15.28
N MET A 20 -0.46 21.82 -13.99
CA MET A 20 -0.56 20.47 -13.45
C MET A 20 -1.62 19.71 -14.27
N PRO A 21 -1.36 18.48 -14.71
CA PRO A 21 -2.34 17.73 -15.46
C PRO A 21 -3.59 17.56 -14.60
N THR A 22 -4.62 18.35 -14.91
CA THR A 22 -5.93 18.17 -14.30
C THR A 22 -6.60 16.99 -14.97
N VAL A 23 -6.82 15.92 -14.24
CA VAL A 23 -7.67 14.82 -14.70
C VAL A 23 -9.10 15.38 -14.75
N SER A 24 -9.52 15.81 -15.94
CA SER A 24 -10.91 16.17 -16.22
C SER A 24 -11.69 14.88 -16.46
N GLY A 25 -12.32 14.35 -15.43
CA GLY A 25 -13.20 13.19 -15.55
C GLY A 25 -14.21 13.20 -14.41
N GLU A 26 -15.44 12.86 -14.73
CA GLU A 26 -16.43 12.57 -13.69
C GLU A 26 -16.06 11.23 -13.04
N ARG A 27 -16.20 11.18 -11.73
CA ARG A 27 -15.99 9.95 -10.98
C ARG A 27 -17.02 8.91 -11.39
N LYS A 28 -16.59 7.69 -11.72
CA LYS A 28 -17.49 6.58 -11.98
C LYS A 28 -18.29 6.25 -10.73
N GLU A 29 -19.63 6.24 -10.85
CA GLU A 29 -20.53 5.86 -9.76
C GLU A 29 -20.28 4.42 -9.31
N GLY A 30 -20.35 4.17 -8.00
CA GLY A 30 -20.11 2.85 -7.42
C GLY A 30 -18.62 2.45 -7.31
N VAL A 31 -17.67 3.34 -7.66
CA VAL A 31 -16.23 3.09 -7.48
C VAL A 31 -15.72 3.86 -6.27
N TYR A 32 -15.14 3.13 -5.32
CA TYR A 32 -14.50 3.68 -4.12
C TYR A 32 -12.99 3.49 -4.20
N THR A 33 -12.25 4.48 -3.71
CA THR A 33 -10.78 4.47 -3.75
C THR A 33 -10.18 4.56 -2.35
N PHE A 34 -9.12 3.79 -2.14
CA PHE A 34 -8.46 3.63 -0.84
C PHE A 34 -6.96 3.85 -1.00
N LEU A 35 -6.39 4.67 -0.13
CA LEU A 35 -4.94 4.73 0.04
C LEU A 35 -4.54 3.67 1.08
N LEU A 36 -3.77 2.67 0.65
CA LEU A 36 -3.23 1.64 1.52
C LEU A 36 -1.79 2.02 1.89
N VAL A 37 -1.52 2.09 3.19
CA VAL A 37 -0.22 2.52 3.72
C VAL A 37 0.31 1.48 4.67
N GLY A 38 1.44 0.87 4.33
CA GLY A 38 2.18 -0.02 5.20
C GLY A 38 3.33 0.72 5.89
N THR A 39 3.42 0.61 7.22
CA THR A 39 4.48 1.24 8.02
C THR A 39 5.30 0.19 8.76
N ASP A 40 6.59 0.42 8.95
CA ASP A 40 7.43 -0.37 9.84
C ASP A 40 7.13 -0.07 11.32
N LYS A 41 7.55 -0.99 12.20
CA LYS A 41 7.51 -0.79 13.65
C LYS A 41 8.47 0.35 14.02
N GLY A 42 7.93 1.51 14.37
CA GLY A 42 8.65 2.52 15.16
C GLY A 42 8.86 3.88 14.51
N ASP A 43 9.23 4.02 13.24
CA ASP A 43 9.78 5.30 12.75
C ASP A 43 8.96 6.03 11.69
N GLY A 44 7.76 5.59 11.41
CA GLY A 44 6.83 6.38 10.59
C GLY A 44 7.20 6.49 9.10
N ASN A 45 8.20 5.79 8.61
CA ASN A 45 8.43 5.70 7.18
C ASN A 45 7.44 4.72 6.55
N THR A 46 6.92 5.09 5.38
CA THR A 46 6.00 4.24 4.63
C THR A 46 6.78 3.40 3.63
N ASP A 47 6.81 2.08 3.85
CA ASP A 47 7.48 1.15 2.93
C ASP A 47 6.55 0.68 1.81
N THR A 48 5.26 0.71 2.07
CA THR A 48 4.24 0.32 1.10
C THR A 48 3.23 1.45 0.94
N ILE A 49 3.06 1.92 -0.30
CA ILE A 49 2.06 2.91 -0.68
C ILE A 49 1.33 2.36 -1.88
N MET A 50 0.03 2.09 -1.74
CA MET A 50 -0.80 1.57 -2.83
C MET A 50 -2.10 2.36 -2.91
N VAL A 51 -2.64 2.50 -4.11
CA VAL A 51 -4.00 2.98 -4.34
C VAL A 51 -4.83 1.81 -4.83
N ALA A 52 -5.83 1.43 -4.06
CA ALA A 52 -6.81 0.43 -4.43
C ALA A 52 -8.09 1.11 -4.89
N SER A 53 -8.78 0.53 -5.87
CA SER A 53 -10.16 0.89 -6.23
C SER A 53 -11.04 -0.34 -6.17
N TYR A 54 -12.25 -0.17 -5.65
CA TYR A 54 -13.29 -1.19 -5.62
C TYR A 54 -14.50 -0.72 -6.40
N ASP A 55 -14.80 -1.42 -7.49
CA ASP A 55 -16.02 -1.25 -8.29
C ASP A 55 -17.10 -2.16 -7.71
N THR A 56 -18.09 -1.57 -7.04
CA THR A 56 -19.16 -2.31 -6.35
C THR A 56 -20.14 -2.95 -7.33
N VAL A 57 -20.24 -2.42 -8.54
CA VAL A 57 -21.15 -2.93 -9.58
C VAL A 57 -20.58 -4.20 -10.21
N ASN A 58 -19.28 -4.16 -10.58
CA ASN A 58 -18.62 -5.27 -11.22
C ASN A 58 -17.88 -6.18 -10.21
N GLN A 59 -17.93 -5.87 -8.92
CA GLN A 59 -17.21 -6.57 -7.84
C GLN A 59 -15.73 -6.77 -8.15
N ASN A 60 -15.10 -5.74 -8.71
CA ASN A 60 -13.71 -5.79 -9.15
C ASN A 60 -12.80 -4.90 -8.30
N VAL A 61 -11.65 -5.46 -7.90
CA VAL A 61 -10.60 -4.75 -7.18
C VAL A 61 -9.43 -4.50 -8.13
N SER A 62 -9.01 -3.24 -8.24
CA SER A 62 -7.77 -2.86 -8.93
C SER A 62 -6.80 -2.24 -7.93
N ILE A 63 -5.50 -2.53 -8.08
CA ILE A 63 -4.45 -2.01 -7.20
C ILE A 63 -3.31 -1.44 -8.05
N MET A 64 -2.85 -0.27 -7.64
CA MET A 64 -1.66 0.38 -8.18
C MET A 64 -0.69 0.66 -7.03
N SER A 65 0.57 0.24 -7.17
CA SER A 65 1.64 0.57 -6.22
C SER A 65 2.33 1.87 -6.63
N ILE A 66 2.61 2.71 -5.64
CA ILE A 66 3.46 3.88 -5.78
C ILE A 66 4.80 3.52 -5.12
N PRO A 67 5.90 3.45 -5.90
CA PRO A 67 7.21 3.14 -5.34
C PRO A 67 7.58 4.15 -4.24
N ARG A 68 8.07 3.67 -3.10
CA ARG A 68 8.43 4.52 -1.96
C ARG A 68 9.48 5.59 -2.28
N ASP A 69 10.32 5.32 -3.30
CA ASP A 69 11.36 6.22 -3.78
C ASP A 69 10.87 7.17 -4.89
N THR A 70 9.56 7.21 -5.18
CA THR A 70 9.00 8.15 -6.15
C THR A 70 9.38 9.56 -5.75
N MET A 71 9.98 10.28 -6.70
CA MET A 71 10.35 11.68 -6.50
C MET A 71 9.12 12.58 -6.44
N ILE A 72 9.12 13.49 -5.50
CA ILE A 72 8.06 14.48 -5.30
C ILE A 72 8.67 15.89 -5.33
N ASN A 73 7.87 16.89 -5.63
CA ASN A 73 8.28 18.27 -5.45
C ASN A 73 8.14 18.63 -3.96
N ALA A 74 9.27 18.84 -3.28
CA ALA A 74 9.33 19.12 -1.86
C ALA A 74 10.48 20.08 -1.54
N SER A 75 10.32 20.85 -0.47
CA SER A 75 11.30 21.87 -0.04
C SER A 75 12.48 21.30 0.76
N TRP A 76 12.51 20.00 1.05
CA TRP A 76 13.57 19.34 1.83
C TRP A 76 14.46 18.43 0.97
N ASP A 77 15.61 18.02 1.52
CA ASP A 77 16.67 17.32 0.77
C ASP A 77 16.26 15.95 0.25
N ILE A 78 15.53 15.14 1.05
CA ILE A 78 15.06 13.81 0.66
C ILE A 78 13.69 13.93 0.00
N LYS A 79 13.68 14.21 -1.30
CA LYS A 79 12.46 14.42 -2.08
C LYS A 79 11.79 13.12 -2.52
N LYS A 80 11.55 12.20 -1.58
CA LYS A 80 10.91 10.91 -1.81
C LYS A 80 9.56 10.85 -1.11
N ILE A 81 8.56 10.22 -1.74
CA ILE A 81 7.21 10.15 -1.19
C ILE A 81 7.13 9.47 0.18
N ASN A 82 8.00 8.49 0.45
CA ASN A 82 8.04 7.82 1.75
C ASN A 82 8.43 8.73 2.91
N SER A 83 9.16 9.84 2.64
CA SER A 83 9.55 10.81 3.65
C SER A 83 8.42 11.75 4.08
N VAL A 84 7.33 11.80 3.33
CA VAL A 84 6.20 12.70 3.58
C VAL A 84 5.49 12.34 4.88
N TYR A 85 5.23 11.05 5.08
CA TYR A 85 4.42 10.59 6.21
C TYR A 85 5.00 10.96 7.57
N SER A 86 6.31 10.75 7.78
CA SER A 86 6.98 11.01 9.05
C SER A 86 7.26 12.49 9.32
N ARG A 87 7.15 13.35 8.29
CA ARG A 87 7.53 14.76 8.38
C ARG A 87 6.43 15.66 8.95
N TYR A 88 5.19 15.23 8.89
CA TYR A 88 4.03 16.03 9.29
C TYR A 88 3.24 15.35 10.40
N ASN A 89 2.63 16.15 11.28
CA ASN A 89 1.72 15.63 12.31
C ASN A 89 0.51 14.90 11.70
N ASP A 90 -0.02 15.43 10.57
CA ASP A 90 -0.99 14.73 9.72
C ASP A 90 -0.28 14.09 8.53
N GLY A 91 0.53 13.07 8.80
CA GLY A 91 1.28 12.36 7.76
C GLY A 91 0.39 11.70 6.71
N ILE A 92 -0.81 11.25 7.09
CA ILE A 92 -1.78 10.67 6.14
C ILE A 92 -2.37 11.76 5.23
N GLY A 93 -2.76 12.90 5.77
CA GLY A 93 -3.27 14.02 4.96
C GLY A 93 -2.24 14.51 3.95
N ALA A 94 -0.99 14.70 4.42
CA ALA A 94 0.12 15.07 3.55
C ALA A 94 0.38 14.03 2.45
N LEU A 95 0.38 12.73 2.80
CA LEU A 95 0.58 11.65 1.83
C LEU A 95 -0.59 11.59 0.81
N LYS A 96 -1.84 11.78 1.24
CA LYS A 96 -3.01 11.85 0.33
C LYS A 96 -2.87 12.99 -0.68
N LYS A 97 -2.36 14.17 -0.28
CA LYS A 97 -2.12 15.28 -1.18
C LYS A 97 -1.06 14.93 -2.23
N GLN A 98 0.06 14.33 -1.83
CA GLN A 98 1.09 13.88 -2.77
C GLN A 98 0.58 12.81 -3.73
N VAL A 99 -0.20 11.84 -3.24
CA VAL A 99 -0.84 10.83 -4.08
C VAL A 99 -1.78 11.48 -5.08
N LYS A 100 -2.60 12.47 -4.65
CA LYS A 100 -3.47 13.22 -5.56
C LYS A 100 -2.68 13.85 -6.71
N THR A 101 -1.52 14.45 -6.42
CA THR A 101 -0.66 15.04 -7.46
C THR A 101 -0.17 14.00 -8.47
N LEU A 102 0.19 12.80 -8.00
CA LEU A 102 0.72 11.75 -8.86
C LEU A 102 -0.35 11.06 -9.70
N VAL A 103 -1.53 10.80 -9.13
CA VAL A 103 -2.58 9.99 -9.78
C VAL A 103 -3.75 10.82 -10.31
N GLY A 104 -3.79 12.12 -10.01
CA GLY A 104 -4.80 13.07 -10.49
C GLY A 104 -6.10 13.11 -9.69
N PHE A 105 -6.27 12.26 -8.66
CA PHE A 105 -7.44 12.26 -7.78
C PHE A 105 -7.06 11.97 -6.33
N ALA A 106 -7.86 12.48 -5.39
CA ALA A 106 -7.68 12.17 -3.97
C ALA A 106 -8.38 10.84 -3.64
N PRO A 107 -7.69 9.86 -3.01
CA PRO A 107 -8.36 8.67 -2.48
C PRO A 107 -9.45 9.03 -1.46
N ASP A 108 -10.60 8.33 -1.49
CA ASP A 108 -11.72 8.59 -0.58
C ASP A 108 -11.39 8.27 0.85
N PHE A 109 -10.83 7.08 1.03
CA PHE A 109 -10.51 6.50 2.32
C PHE A 109 -9.03 6.19 2.39
N TYR A 110 -8.57 5.84 3.59
CA TYR A 110 -7.25 5.25 3.77
C TYR A 110 -7.32 4.08 4.74
N VAL A 111 -6.40 3.15 4.57
CA VAL A 111 -6.13 2.05 5.50
C VAL A 111 -4.65 2.07 5.79
N LYS A 112 -4.31 2.28 7.06
CA LYS A 112 -2.93 2.21 7.53
C LYS A 112 -2.78 0.95 8.36
N VAL A 113 -1.80 0.13 8.01
CA VAL A 113 -1.48 -1.10 8.72
C VAL A 113 0.02 -1.16 9.03
N ASP A 114 0.36 -1.63 10.19
CA ASP A 114 1.70 -2.10 10.50
C ASP A 114 1.80 -3.62 10.29
N LEU A 115 2.99 -4.17 10.47
CA LEU A 115 3.24 -5.60 10.27
C LEU A 115 2.38 -6.48 11.19
N THR A 116 2.12 -6.04 12.43
CA THR A 116 1.31 -6.80 13.39
C THR A 116 -0.16 -6.82 12.96
N MET A 117 -0.70 -5.65 12.64
CA MET A 117 -2.07 -5.53 12.13
C MET A 117 -2.28 -6.30 10.83
N PHE A 118 -1.26 -6.37 9.97
CA PHE A 118 -1.33 -7.16 8.73
C PHE A 118 -1.50 -8.65 9.04
N VAL A 119 -0.69 -9.20 9.94
CA VAL A 119 -0.81 -10.60 10.38
C VAL A 119 -2.19 -10.87 10.98
N GLU A 120 -2.63 -10.02 11.91
CA GLU A 120 -3.94 -10.14 12.55
C GLU A 120 -5.10 -10.09 11.54
N LEU A 121 -4.99 -9.23 10.52
CA LEU A 121 -6.02 -9.14 9.47
C LEU A 121 -6.11 -10.43 8.65
N VAL A 122 -4.96 -11.02 8.28
CA VAL A 122 -4.94 -12.30 7.55
C VAL A 122 -5.51 -13.42 8.40
N GLU A 123 -5.17 -13.48 9.70
CA GLU A 123 -5.74 -14.46 10.63
C GLU A 123 -7.27 -14.28 10.78
N LEU A 124 -7.74 -13.04 10.88
CA LEU A 124 -9.15 -12.72 11.03
C LEU A 124 -10.00 -13.25 9.86
N VAL A 125 -9.49 -13.18 8.63
CA VAL A 125 -10.19 -13.73 7.45
C VAL A 125 -10.02 -15.25 7.32
N GLY A 126 -9.21 -15.89 8.16
CA GLY A 126 -8.97 -17.34 8.15
C GLY A 126 -7.88 -17.79 7.18
N GLY A 127 -6.98 -16.89 6.83
CA GLY A 127 -5.94 -17.11 5.84
C GLY A 127 -6.37 -16.71 4.43
N VAL A 128 -5.42 -16.66 3.51
CA VAL A 128 -5.65 -16.30 2.10
C VAL A 128 -5.12 -17.40 1.19
N GLU A 129 -5.98 -17.95 0.33
CA GLU A 129 -5.54 -18.88 -0.72
C GLU A 129 -4.74 -18.11 -1.77
N PHE A 130 -3.48 -18.53 -1.96
CA PHE A 130 -2.57 -17.85 -2.86
C PHE A 130 -1.58 -18.82 -3.51
N TYR A 131 -1.23 -18.56 -4.78
CA TYR A 131 -0.19 -19.30 -5.47
C TYR A 131 1.17 -18.64 -5.22
N VAL A 132 2.03 -19.29 -4.44
CA VAL A 132 3.42 -18.87 -4.20
C VAL A 132 4.22 -19.15 -5.47
N PRO A 133 4.83 -18.13 -6.11
CA PRO A 133 5.36 -18.27 -7.47
C PRO A 133 6.67 -19.03 -7.59
N GLN A 134 7.37 -19.25 -6.49
CA GLN A 134 8.64 -19.99 -6.41
C GLN A 134 8.94 -20.41 -4.98
N ASP A 135 9.85 -21.34 -4.79
CA ASP A 135 10.42 -21.62 -3.47
C ASP A 135 11.10 -20.38 -2.90
N MET A 136 10.74 -20.00 -1.68
CA MET A 136 11.29 -18.83 -0.98
C MET A 136 12.03 -19.31 0.25
N ASN A 137 13.37 -19.19 0.24
CA ASN A 137 14.21 -19.51 1.37
C ASN A 137 15.15 -18.32 1.63
N TYR A 138 14.96 -17.67 2.77
CA TYR A 138 15.77 -16.54 3.17
C TYR A 138 15.75 -16.38 4.69
N ASP A 139 16.92 -16.25 5.28
CA ASP A 139 17.11 -15.98 6.70
C ASP A 139 17.92 -14.69 6.88
N ASP A 140 17.42 -13.80 7.72
CA ASP A 140 18.09 -12.58 8.17
C ASP A 140 17.96 -12.50 9.70
N PRO A 141 18.94 -13.02 10.45
CA PRO A 141 18.90 -12.99 11.91
C PRO A 141 18.91 -11.57 12.51
N TRP A 142 19.41 -10.57 11.78
CA TRP A 142 19.45 -9.18 12.25
C TRP A 142 18.08 -8.52 12.25
N GLN A 143 17.19 -8.95 11.35
CA GLN A 143 15.81 -8.46 11.23
C GLN A 143 14.79 -9.44 11.82
N ASP A 144 15.25 -10.52 12.46
CA ASP A 144 14.38 -11.62 12.92
C ASP A 144 13.40 -12.03 11.79
N LEU A 145 13.97 -12.27 10.60
CA LEU A 145 13.21 -12.57 9.40
C LEU A 145 13.60 -13.95 8.88
N HIS A 146 12.66 -14.88 8.97
CA HIS A 146 12.79 -16.24 8.47
C HIS A 146 11.69 -16.45 7.42
N ILE A 147 12.07 -16.81 6.19
CA ILE A 147 11.14 -17.03 5.08
C ILE A 147 11.36 -18.42 4.52
N HIS A 148 10.36 -19.30 4.64
CA HIS A 148 10.41 -20.68 4.21
C HIS A 148 9.09 -21.11 3.57
N LEU A 149 8.79 -20.55 2.38
CA LEU A 149 7.60 -20.89 1.61
C LEU A 149 7.97 -21.80 0.43
N LYS A 150 7.13 -22.79 0.19
CA LYS A 150 7.22 -23.63 -1.01
C LYS A 150 6.39 -23.04 -2.15
N GLU A 151 6.85 -23.28 -3.38
CA GLU A 151 6.07 -22.97 -4.58
C GLU A 151 4.74 -23.73 -4.59
N GLY A 152 3.68 -23.10 -5.07
CA GLY A 152 2.38 -23.74 -5.29
C GLY A 152 1.22 -23.04 -4.62
N LEU A 153 0.01 -23.58 -4.89
CA LEU A 153 -1.23 -23.11 -4.29
C LEU A 153 -1.34 -23.56 -2.85
N GLN A 154 -1.52 -22.63 -1.93
CA GLN A 154 -1.66 -22.91 -0.51
C GLN A 154 -2.44 -21.81 0.21
N VAL A 155 -2.99 -22.12 1.37
CA VAL A 155 -3.59 -21.12 2.26
C VAL A 155 -2.47 -20.53 3.12
N LEU A 156 -2.27 -19.24 2.99
CA LEU A 156 -1.28 -18.51 3.79
C LEU A 156 -1.98 -17.93 5.01
N ASP A 157 -1.54 -18.35 6.19
CA ASP A 157 -1.85 -17.71 7.46
C ASP A 157 -1.11 -16.36 7.59
N GLY A 158 -1.30 -15.65 8.69
CA GLY A 158 -0.71 -14.33 8.88
C GLY A 158 0.82 -14.32 8.81
N GLU A 159 1.48 -15.34 9.38
CA GLU A 159 2.95 -15.45 9.38
C GLU A 159 3.46 -15.72 7.96
N LYS A 160 2.90 -16.70 7.26
CA LYS A 160 3.28 -17.00 5.88
C LYS A 160 2.98 -15.88 4.91
N ALA A 161 1.87 -15.17 5.10
CA ALA A 161 1.57 -13.96 4.33
C ALA A 161 2.63 -12.87 4.55
N MET A 162 3.10 -12.70 5.79
CA MET A 162 4.19 -11.80 6.14
C MET A 162 5.50 -12.21 5.47
N GLU A 163 5.84 -13.51 5.48
CA GLU A 163 6.99 -14.04 4.76
C GLU A 163 6.92 -13.70 3.26
N LEU A 164 5.76 -13.95 2.62
CA LEU A 164 5.53 -13.69 1.21
C LEU A 164 5.77 -12.22 0.85
N VAL A 165 5.17 -11.28 1.58
CA VAL A 165 5.24 -9.85 1.24
C VAL A 165 6.60 -9.22 1.56
N ARG A 166 7.38 -9.82 2.47
CA ARG A 166 8.74 -9.39 2.83
C ARG A 166 9.83 -10.01 1.95
N PHE A 167 9.52 -11.04 1.16
CA PHE A 167 10.51 -11.68 0.30
C PHE A 167 10.98 -10.74 -0.82
N ARG A 168 12.32 -10.65 -1.00
CA ARG A 168 12.95 -9.70 -1.94
C ARG A 168 13.91 -10.34 -2.94
N ARG A 169 14.06 -11.68 -2.93
CA ARG A 169 15.04 -12.39 -3.79
C ARG A 169 14.38 -13.04 -5.00
N TYR A 170 13.62 -12.23 -5.76
CA TYR A 170 13.11 -12.65 -7.06
C TYR A 170 14.16 -12.46 -8.15
N ALA A 171 14.21 -13.36 -9.12
CA ALA A 171 15.12 -13.24 -10.27
C ALA A 171 14.86 -11.96 -11.08
N GLU A 172 13.59 -11.56 -11.20
CA GLU A 172 13.14 -10.34 -11.87
C GLU A 172 13.24 -9.08 -10.98
N GLY A 173 13.77 -9.24 -9.78
CA GLY A 173 14.00 -8.15 -8.85
C GLY A 173 12.73 -7.52 -8.28
N ASP A 174 12.74 -6.20 -8.18
CA ASP A 174 11.69 -5.43 -7.52
C ASP A 174 10.34 -5.48 -8.23
N ILE A 175 10.36 -5.62 -9.56
CA ILE A 175 9.13 -5.69 -10.37
C ILE A 175 8.29 -6.89 -9.95
N LYS A 176 8.91 -8.07 -9.80
CA LYS A 176 8.21 -9.28 -9.37
C LYS A 176 7.71 -9.19 -7.93
N ARG A 177 8.49 -8.59 -7.04
CA ARG A 177 8.04 -8.33 -5.67
C ARG A 177 6.76 -7.50 -5.65
N VAL A 178 6.73 -6.40 -6.39
CA VAL A 178 5.55 -5.52 -6.47
C VAL A 178 4.34 -6.26 -7.04
N GLU A 179 4.53 -7.05 -8.10
CA GLU A 179 3.47 -7.88 -8.68
C GLU A 179 2.88 -8.86 -7.66
N VAL A 180 3.73 -9.59 -6.94
CA VAL A 180 3.30 -10.56 -5.92
C VAL A 180 2.56 -9.86 -4.78
N GLN A 181 3.08 -8.75 -4.28
CA GLN A 181 2.42 -7.96 -3.25
C GLN A 181 1.04 -7.46 -3.70
N GLN A 182 0.92 -6.94 -4.92
CA GLN A 182 -0.37 -6.49 -5.47
C GLN A 182 -1.36 -7.64 -5.61
N ASN A 183 -0.91 -8.78 -6.11
CA ASN A 183 -1.78 -9.95 -6.29
C ASN A 183 -2.25 -10.51 -4.94
N PHE A 184 -1.36 -10.56 -3.94
CA PHE A 184 -1.72 -10.97 -2.60
C PHE A 184 -2.72 -10.00 -1.96
N MET A 185 -2.48 -8.69 -2.05
CA MET A 185 -3.41 -7.67 -1.54
C MET A 185 -4.78 -7.74 -2.21
N LYS A 186 -4.84 -8.04 -3.51
CA LYS A 186 -6.13 -8.27 -4.20
C LYS A 186 -6.86 -9.48 -3.63
N ALA A 187 -6.15 -10.58 -3.38
CA ALA A 187 -6.73 -11.78 -2.78
C ALA A 187 -7.24 -11.49 -1.36
N LEU A 188 -6.43 -10.85 -0.52
CA LEU A 188 -6.81 -10.46 0.84
C LEU A 188 -8.03 -9.54 0.86
N ILE A 189 -8.08 -8.52 0.01
CA ILE A 189 -9.24 -7.62 -0.08
C ILE A 189 -10.50 -8.40 -0.49
N LYS A 190 -10.40 -9.34 -1.43
CA LYS A 190 -11.54 -10.19 -1.82
C LYS A 190 -12.03 -11.05 -0.66
N GLU A 191 -11.12 -11.62 0.14
CA GLU A 191 -11.50 -12.36 1.35
C GLU A 191 -12.20 -11.44 2.36
N CYS A 192 -11.68 -10.25 2.60
CA CYS A 192 -12.31 -9.26 3.47
C CYS A 192 -13.72 -8.86 3.00
N LEU A 193 -13.95 -8.81 1.69
CA LEU A 193 -15.24 -8.43 1.10
C LEU A 193 -16.22 -9.58 0.96
N SER A 194 -15.79 -10.84 1.19
CA SER A 194 -16.66 -11.99 1.09
C SER A 194 -17.72 -11.96 2.22
N LEU A 195 -18.99 -12.20 1.84
CA LEU A 195 -20.12 -12.11 2.78
C LEU A 195 -20.03 -13.09 3.96
N GLU A 196 -19.27 -14.17 3.83
CA GLU A 196 -19.06 -15.15 4.90
C GLU A 196 -18.29 -14.61 6.10
N HIS A 197 -17.43 -13.63 5.90
CA HIS A 197 -16.60 -13.05 6.98
C HIS A 197 -17.32 -11.97 7.79
N TRP A 198 -18.28 -11.26 7.20
CA TRP A 198 -19.05 -10.22 7.93
C TRP A 198 -19.91 -10.78 9.06
N GLY A 199 -20.30 -12.06 8.98
CA GLY A 199 -21.04 -12.74 10.04
C GLY A 199 -20.21 -13.13 11.28
N LYS A 200 -18.88 -13.12 11.18
CA LYS A 200 -17.95 -13.50 12.25
C LYS A 200 -17.45 -12.30 13.08
N ILE A 201 -17.64 -11.09 12.57
CA ILE A 201 -17.30 -9.85 13.29
C ILE A 201 -18.53 -9.46 14.13
N LYS A 202 -18.60 -9.99 15.35
CA LYS A 202 -19.57 -9.59 16.36
C LYS A 202 -18.86 -8.98 17.55
#